data_f4318f55c71697ff4e6e7d6ba7380d84
#
_entry.id   f4318f55c71697ff4e6e7d6ba7380d84
#
_cell.length_a   1.000
_cell.length_b   1.000
_cell.length_c   1.000
_cell.angle_alpha   90.00
_cell.angle_beta   90.00
_cell.angle_gamma   90.00
#
_symmetry.space_group_name_H-M   'P 1'
#
loop_
_entity.id
_entity.type
_entity.pdbx_description
1 polymer ?
#
loop_
_entity_poly.entity_id
_entity_poly.type
_entity_poly.pdbx_seq_one_letter_code
_entity_poly.pdbx_strand_id
1 'polypeptide(L)'
;MIPPIIMDAVIFASLLSMLSTGLTLTYMTTKVPNFAHGDFAGLTTYISLVVVEVLGLNPYIGIVPGFLVGGLTALILYLFVLKPLLDRGATYVILMIATIAFDMILFSAINILADYLSNAYKLVTKLFILRSYDFELLGQPGVFLAAPLIAFLMVASLYFFLNKTKFGIAMKAAIENPSLAGVVGINVNLTYAVSWFISGGLAGIAGALIPLWLMCNPDIGMRLIVSIFAASIVGGLTNIYGAFVGGLLIGLAEVLGTRYLSSIIGSWIIPYRPVIPLAIMSLILLFAPRGLTGVSWRRLFKRGE
;
A
#
# COMPACT_ATOMS: atom_id res chain seq x y z
N MET A 1 -12.15 -24.94 -13.03
CA MET A 1 -11.05 -24.35 -12.19
C MET A 1 -10.66 -23.00 -12.76
N ILE A 2 -10.48 -22.01 -11.90
CA ILE A 2 -10.01 -20.67 -12.32
C ILE A 2 -8.52 -20.78 -12.70
N PRO A 3 -8.07 -20.22 -13.83
CA PRO A 3 -6.67 -20.24 -14.21
C PRO A 3 -5.77 -19.61 -13.11
N PRO A 4 -4.63 -20.21 -12.75
CA PRO A 4 -3.75 -19.68 -11.68
C PRO A 4 -3.35 -18.23 -11.89
N ILE A 5 -3.14 -17.81 -13.15
CA ILE A 5 -2.78 -16.42 -13.49
C ILE A 5 -3.84 -15.40 -13.10
N ILE A 6 -5.13 -15.76 -13.21
CA ILE A 6 -6.23 -14.88 -12.82
C ILE A 6 -6.28 -14.76 -11.29
N MET A 7 -6.01 -15.87 -10.58
CA MET A 7 -5.92 -15.84 -9.11
C MET A 7 -4.78 -14.94 -8.65
N ASP A 8 -3.58 -15.10 -9.24
CA ASP A 8 -2.42 -14.27 -8.94
C ASP A 8 -2.71 -12.78 -9.21
N ALA A 9 -3.38 -12.48 -10.33
CA ALA A 9 -3.73 -11.12 -10.70
C ALA A 9 -4.73 -10.49 -9.70
N VAL A 10 -5.75 -11.24 -9.27
CA VAL A 10 -6.76 -10.76 -8.33
C VAL A 10 -6.16 -10.55 -6.93
N ILE A 11 -5.33 -11.48 -6.46
CA ILE A 11 -4.65 -11.35 -5.16
C ILE A 11 -3.77 -10.10 -5.18
N PHE A 12 -2.87 -9.98 -6.17
CA PHE A 12 -1.95 -8.84 -6.24
C PHE A 12 -2.68 -7.51 -6.38
N ALA A 13 -3.72 -7.45 -7.23
CA ALA A 13 -4.54 -6.25 -7.40
C ALA A 13 -5.20 -5.82 -6.08
N SER A 14 -5.70 -6.77 -5.30
CA SER A 14 -6.31 -6.50 -4.00
C SER A 14 -5.30 -5.97 -2.98
N LEU A 15 -4.11 -6.56 -2.91
CA LEU A 15 -3.02 -6.10 -2.04
C LEU A 15 -2.54 -4.71 -2.45
N LEU A 16 -2.34 -4.50 -3.76
CA LEU A 16 -1.90 -3.21 -4.29
C LEU A 16 -2.94 -2.11 -4.08
N SER A 17 -4.23 -2.45 -4.12
CA SER A 17 -5.31 -1.48 -3.86
C SER A 17 -5.31 -0.99 -2.40
N MET A 18 -4.99 -1.84 -1.43
CA MET A 18 -4.82 -1.43 -0.04
C MET A 18 -3.60 -0.53 0.14
N LEU A 19 -2.46 -0.91 -0.46
CA LEU A 19 -1.22 -0.14 -0.42
C LEU A 19 -1.38 1.24 -1.05
N SER A 20 -1.95 1.32 -2.25
CA SER A 20 -2.17 2.59 -2.95
C SER A 20 -3.16 3.51 -2.23
N THR A 21 -4.20 2.94 -1.62
CA THR A 21 -5.16 3.68 -0.78
C THR A 21 -4.46 4.30 0.43
N GLY A 22 -3.59 3.54 1.10
CA GLY A 22 -2.78 4.03 2.22
C GLY A 22 -1.84 5.14 1.80
N LEU A 23 -1.06 4.97 0.73
CA LEU A 23 -0.17 6.00 0.21
C LEU A 23 -0.92 7.29 -0.14
N THR A 24 -2.06 7.18 -0.80
CA THR A 24 -2.89 8.34 -1.16
C THR A 24 -3.39 9.08 0.07
N LEU A 25 -3.77 8.37 1.15
CA LEU A 25 -4.23 9.00 2.39
C LEU A 25 -3.13 9.85 3.05
N THR A 26 -1.88 9.37 3.11
CA THR A 26 -0.74 10.18 3.62
C THR A 26 -0.44 11.36 2.71
N TYR A 27 -0.48 11.16 1.40
CA TYR A 27 -0.25 12.25 0.44
C TYR A 27 -1.32 13.35 0.54
N MET A 28 -2.58 12.99 0.73
CA MET A 28 -3.66 13.97 0.87
C MET A 28 -3.47 14.87 2.09
N THR A 29 -2.94 14.35 3.19
CA THR A 29 -2.72 15.10 4.44
C THR A 29 -1.48 15.98 4.39
N THR A 30 -0.34 15.42 4.05
CA THR A 30 0.95 16.13 4.13
C THR A 30 1.46 16.65 2.79
N LYS A 31 0.85 16.25 1.67
CA LYS A 31 1.30 16.53 0.28
C LYS A 31 2.72 16.03 -0.02
N VAL A 32 3.21 15.11 0.79
CA VAL A 32 4.54 14.51 0.68
C VAL A 32 4.43 13.10 0.16
N PRO A 33 5.10 12.74 -0.95
CA PRO A 33 5.24 11.35 -1.36
C PRO A 33 6.01 10.56 -0.30
N ASN A 34 5.42 9.49 0.20
CA ASN A 34 6.04 8.65 1.22
C ASN A 34 6.75 7.45 0.58
N PHE A 35 8.07 7.53 0.47
CA PHE A 35 8.88 6.43 -0.09
C PHE A 35 9.00 5.23 0.85
N ALA A 36 8.91 5.43 2.16
CA ALA A 36 8.94 4.34 3.14
C ALA A 36 7.64 3.50 3.18
N HIS A 37 6.63 3.83 2.37
CA HIS A 37 5.33 3.16 2.44
C HIS A 37 5.39 1.68 2.06
N GLY A 38 6.27 1.32 1.12
CA GLY A 38 6.52 -0.08 0.75
C GLY A 38 7.10 -0.89 1.91
N ASP A 39 8.03 -0.31 2.65
CA ASP A 39 8.70 -0.97 3.77
C ASP A 39 7.82 -1.08 5.03
N PHE A 40 6.74 -0.30 5.15
CA PHE A 40 5.70 -0.60 6.15
C PHE A 40 5.07 -1.97 5.90
N ALA A 41 4.79 -2.30 4.64
CA ALA A 41 4.33 -3.64 4.28
C ALA A 41 5.47 -4.67 4.41
N GLY A 42 6.69 -4.33 3.99
CA GLY A 42 7.86 -5.17 4.13
C GLY A 42 8.08 -5.64 5.58
N LEU A 43 8.05 -4.72 6.54
CA LEU A 43 8.17 -5.04 7.97
C LEU A 43 7.09 -6.03 8.43
N THR A 44 5.86 -5.85 7.99
CA THR A 44 4.73 -6.66 8.44
C THR A 44 4.68 -8.04 7.79
N THR A 45 5.41 -8.30 6.69
CA THR A 45 5.64 -9.67 6.22
C THR A 45 6.39 -10.50 7.27
N TYR A 46 7.35 -9.91 7.98
CA TYR A 46 8.08 -10.56 9.07
C TYR A 46 7.23 -10.75 10.32
N ILE A 47 6.28 -9.86 10.59
CA ILE A 47 5.28 -10.07 11.65
C ILE A 47 4.44 -11.31 11.34
N SER A 48 4.01 -11.49 10.09
CA SER A 48 3.29 -12.69 9.66
C SER A 48 4.16 -13.95 9.78
N LEU A 49 5.46 -13.86 9.42
CA LEU A 49 6.42 -14.96 9.61
C LEU A 49 6.52 -15.38 11.09
N VAL A 50 6.63 -14.42 12.01
CA VAL A 50 6.67 -14.68 13.45
C VAL A 50 5.36 -15.32 13.93
N VAL A 51 4.21 -14.82 13.50
CA VAL A 51 2.89 -15.37 13.87
C VAL A 51 2.77 -16.84 13.47
N VAL A 52 3.26 -17.18 12.29
CA VAL A 52 3.13 -18.55 11.73
C VAL A 52 4.23 -19.47 12.25
N GLU A 53 5.51 -19.11 12.10
CA GLU A 53 6.64 -20.02 12.34
C GLU A 53 7.09 -20.03 13.80
N VAL A 54 6.90 -18.94 14.56
CA VAL A 54 7.30 -18.87 15.97
C VAL A 54 6.13 -19.16 16.90
N LEU A 55 4.95 -18.58 16.63
CA LEU A 55 3.77 -18.75 17.48
C LEU A 55 2.88 -19.93 17.07
N GLY A 56 3.10 -20.52 15.87
CA GLY A 56 2.31 -21.64 15.35
C GLY A 56 0.84 -21.29 15.08
N LEU A 57 0.53 -20.00 14.85
CA LEU A 57 -0.84 -19.54 14.68
C LEU A 57 -1.21 -19.42 13.20
N ASN A 58 -2.52 -19.31 12.94
CA ASN A 58 -3.03 -19.11 11.59
C ASN A 58 -2.50 -17.78 11.02
N PRO A 59 -2.01 -17.73 9.75
CA PRO A 59 -1.43 -16.52 9.15
C PRO A 59 -2.38 -15.32 9.14
N TYR A 60 -3.68 -15.52 9.05
CA TYR A 60 -4.67 -14.43 9.07
C TYR A 60 -4.75 -13.70 10.42
N ILE A 61 -4.31 -14.32 11.51
CA ILE A 61 -4.17 -13.65 12.80
C ILE A 61 -3.11 -12.53 12.70
N GLY A 62 -2.12 -12.69 11.82
CA GLY A 62 -1.10 -11.68 11.54
C GLY A 62 -1.64 -10.34 11.01
N ILE A 63 -2.88 -10.28 10.53
CA ILE A 63 -3.53 -9.06 10.04
C ILE A 63 -3.63 -7.99 11.15
N VAL A 64 -4.01 -8.41 12.36
CA VAL A 64 -4.20 -7.47 13.48
C VAL A 64 -2.86 -6.88 13.94
N PRO A 65 -1.84 -7.68 14.31
CA PRO A 65 -0.52 -7.11 14.63
C PRO A 65 0.12 -6.42 13.44
N GLY A 66 -0.12 -6.87 12.20
CA GLY A 66 0.31 -6.20 10.98
C GLY A 66 -0.25 -4.78 10.87
N PHE A 67 -1.56 -4.60 11.09
CA PHE A 67 -2.19 -3.29 11.12
C PHE A 67 -1.57 -2.39 12.20
N LEU A 68 -1.37 -2.90 13.41
CA LEU A 68 -0.82 -2.13 14.52
C LEU A 68 0.64 -1.74 14.27
N VAL A 69 1.48 -2.69 13.86
CA VAL A 69 2.91 -2.43 13.64
C VAL A 69 3.11 -1.49 12.45
N GLY A 70 2.44 -1.73 11.32
CA GLY A 70 2.50 -0.83 10.16
C GLY A 70 1.99 0.57 10.51
N GLY A 71 0.86 0.66 11.25
CA GLY A 71 0.31 1.92 11.71
C GLY A 71 1.23 2.68 12.67
N LEU A 72 1.82 1.99 13.64
CA LEU A 72 2.78 2.58 14.59
C LEU A 72 4.04 3.06 13.88
N THR A 73 4.56 2.29 12.92
CA THR A 73 5.76 2.69 12.14
C THR A 73 5.50 3.97 11.35
N ALA A 74 4.34 4.06 10.69
CA ALA A 74 3.95 5.27 9.98
C ALA A 74 3.72 6.47 10.92
N LEU A 75 3.13 6.21 12.09
CA LEU A 75 2.93 7.23 13.13
C LEU A 75 4.28 7.76 13.67
N ILE A 76 5.26 6.86 13.88
CA ILE A 76 6.62 7.24 14.29
C ILE A 76 7.26 8.14 13.23
N LEU A 77 7.20 7.77 11.96
CA LEU A 77 7.71 8.62 10.87
C LEU A 77 7.05 10.01 10.90
N TYR A 78 5.72 10.06 11.05
CA TYR A 78 5.03 11.34 11.08
C TYR A 78 5.43 12.18 12.30
N LEU A 79 5.33 11.64 13.51
CA LEU A 79 5.51 12.40 14.74
C LEU A 79 6.95 12.84 14.98
N PHE A 80 7.93 11.97 14.69
CA PHE A 80 9.33 12.22 15.04
C PHE A 80 10.15 12.80 13.90
N VAL A 81 9.70 12.65 12.65
CA VAL A 81 10.45 13.12 11.48
C VAL A 81 9.69 14.22 10.74
N LEU A 82 8.48 13.91 10.23
CA LEU A 82 7.80 14.85 9.33
C LEU A 82 7.20 16.04 10.08
N LYS A 83 6.53 15.82 11.19
CA LYS A 83 5.92 16.92 11.97
C LYS A 83 6.94 17.94 12.43
N PRO A 84 8.08 17.61 13.06
CA PRO A 84 9.09 18.59 13.44
C PRO A 84 9.67 19.37 12.26
N LEU A 85 9.78 18.75 11.08
CA LEU A 85 10.22 19.40 9.86
C LEU A 85 9.16 20.36 9.31
N LEU A 86 7.88 19.92 9.30
CA LEU A 86 6.75 20.75 8.91
C LEU A 86 6.62 22.00 9.80
N ASP A 87 6.72 21.82 11.12
CA ASP A 87 6.64 22.91 12.11
C ASP A 87 7.79 23.94 11.93
N ARG A 88 8.92 23.52 11.35
CA ARG A 88 10.06 24.38 11.00
C ARG A 88 9.97 24.98 9.59
N GLY A 89 8.88 24.76 8.87
CA GLY A 89 8.68 25.28 7.52
C GLY A 89 9.52 24.58 6.44
N ALA A 90 9.88 23.31 6.64
CA ALA A 90 10.64 22.55 5.64
C ALA A 90 9.90 22.46 4.31
N THR A 91 10.63 22.53 3.20
CA THR A 91 10.07 22.41 1.86
C THR A 91 9.64 20.95 1.59
N TYR A 92 8.73 20.77 0.62
CA TYR A 92 8.29 19.42 0.22
C TYR A 92 9.45 18.50 -0.19
N VAL A 93 10.51 19.06 -0.79
CA VAL A 93 11.70 18.30 -1.17
C VAL A 93 12.44 17.76 0.06
N ILE A 94 12.60 18.57 1.10
CA ILE A 94 13.23 18.14 2.37
C ILE A 94 12.40 17.03 3.02
N LEU A 95 11.08 17.17 3.05
CA LEU A 95 10.18 16.15 3.60
C LEU A 95 10.25 14.83 2.80
N MET A 96 10.36 14.92 1.49
CA MET A 96 10.53 13.77 0.60
C MET A 96 11.85 13.03 0.88
N ILE A 97 12.95 13.78 0.99
CA ILE A 97 14.27 13.24 1.36
C ILE A 97 14.21 12.57 2.75
N ALA A 98 13.49 13.17 3.69
CA ALA A 98 13.31 12.61 5.03
C ALA A 98 12.57 11.26 5.00
N THR A 99 11.57 11.08 4.10
CA THR A 99 10.90 9.78 3.95
C THR A 99 11.84 8.73 3.35
N ILE A 100 12.72 9.10 2.40
CA ILE A 100 13.74 8.21 1.83
C ILE A 100 14.76 7.81 2.90
N ALA A 101 15.22 8.78 3.71
CA ALA A 101 16.16 8.48 4.81
C ALA A 101 15.55 7.53 5.83
N PHE A 102 14.26 7.73 6.19
CA PHE A 102 13.55 6.83 7.08
C PHE A 102 13.36 5.44 6.46
N ASP A 103 13.10 5.35 5.15
CA ASP A 103 13.02 4.10 4.39
C ASP A 103 14.31 3.28 4.54
N MET A 104 15.46 3.92 4.35
CA MET A 104 16.77 3.25 4.52
C MET A 104 16.99 2.75 5.95
N ILE A 105 16.55 3.50 6.96
CA ILE A 105 16.63 3.07 8.38
C ILE A 105 15.69 1.87 8.58
N LEU A 106 14.47 1.93 8.08
CA LEU A 106 13.49 0.86 8.22
C LEU A 106 13.93 -0.41 7.49
N PHE A 107 14.44 -0.28 6.26
CA PHE A 107 15.03 -1.39 5.51
C PHE A 107 16.16 -2.08 6.29
N SER A 108 17.05 -1.28 6.89
CA SER A 108 18.13 -1.82 7.73
C SER A 108 17.58 -2.53 8.97
N ALA A 109 16.55 -1.97 9.62
CA ALA A 109 15.89 -2.60 10.76
C ALA A 109 15.21 -3.93 10.37
N ILE A 110 14.58 -4.00 9.18
CA ILE A 110 14.00 -5.25 8.65
C ILE A 110 15.10 -6.31 8.44
N ASN A 111 16.26 -5.92 7.91
CA ASN A 111 17.40 -6.86 7.73
C ASN A 111 17.92 -7.36 9.08
N ILE A 112 18.06 -6.48 10.08
CA ILE A 112 18.48 -6.87 11.44
C ILE A 112 17.44 -7.84 12.05
N LEU A 113 16.16 -7.56 11.88
CA LEU A 113 15.08 -8.44 12.36
C LEU A 113 15.14 -9.80 11.65
N ALA A 114 15.37 -9.83 10.34
CA ALA A 114 15.52 -11.05 9.56
C ALA A 114 16.70 -11.89 10.06
N ASP A 115 17.87 -11.26 10.26
CA ASP A 115 19.06 -11.94 10.77
C ASP A 115 18.85 -12.45 12.21
N TYR A 116 18.20 -11.68 13.06
CA TYR A 116 17.84 -12.09 14.41
C TYR A 116 16.94 -13.34 14.42
N LEU A 117 15.86 -13.32 13.63
CA LEU A 117 14.94 -14.45 13.51
C LEU A 117 15.64 -15.71 12.95
N SER A 118 16.53 -15.52 11.97
CA SER A 118 17.31 -16.62 11.40
C SER A 118 18.25 -17.25 12.44
N ASN A 119 18.91 -16.44 13.26
CA ASN A 119 19.85 -16.91 14.26
C ASN A 119 19.17 -17.51 15.51
N ALA A 120 18.12 -16.84 16.01
CA ALA A 120 17.45 -17.23 17.26
C ALA A 120 16.52 -18.44 17.06
N TYR A 121 15.77 -18.46 15.96
CA TYR A 121 14.73 -19.47 15.70
C TYR A 121 15.09 -20.44 14.56
N LYS A 122 16.26 -20.27 13.92
CA LYS A 122 16.73 -21.09 12.78
C LYS A 122 15.79 -21.05 11.56
N LEU A 123 15.10 -19.94 11.38
CA LEU A 123 14.14 -19.74 10.29
C LEU A 123 14.83 -19.32 9.00
N VAL A 124 14.22 -19.65 7.87
CA VAL A 124 14.62 -19.12 6.54
C VAL A 124 13.94 -17.77 6.37
N THR A 125 14.67 -16.67 6.56
CA THR A 125 14.12 -15.32 6.62
C THR A 125 14.41 -14.47 5.40
N LYS A 126 15.43 -14.82 4.61
CA LYS A 126 15.85 -14.03 3.41
C LYS A 126 15.14 -14.45 2.13
N LEU A 127 14.39 -15.57 2.18
CA LEU A 127 13.56 -16.04 1.08
C LEU A 127 12.49 -16.99 1.65
N PHE A 128 11.30 -16.50 1.97
CA PHE A 128 10.24 -17.30 2.57
C PHE A 128 8.90 -17.08 1.91
N ILE A 129 8.03 -18.08 2.00
CA ILE A 129 6.64 -18.07 1.56
C ILE A 129 5.82 -18.88 2.56
N LEU A 130 4.64 -18.37 2.92
CA LEU A 130 3.74 -19.01 3.90
C LEU A 130 2.52 -19.68 3.25
N ARG A 131 2.58 -19.91 1.94
CA ARG A 131 1.47 -20.49 1.18
C ARG A 131 1.02 -21.87 1.70
N SER A 132 1.93 -22.66 2.26
CA SER A 132 1.63 -23.98 2.85
C SER A 132 0.78 -23.91 4.10
N TYR A 133 0.70 -22.76 4.75
CA TYR A 133 -0.13 -22.51 5.93
C TYR A 133 -1.49 -21.90 5.60
N ASP A 134 -1.75 -21.61 4.30
CA ASP A 134 -3.04 -21.12 3.84
C ASP A 134 -4.09 -22.24 3.84
N PHE A 135 -5.33 -21.89 4.13
CA PHE A 135 -6.43 -22.85 4.00
C PHE A 135 -6.88 -22.98 2.54
N GLU A 136 -7.39 -24.13 2.19
CA GLU A 136 -8.02 -24.36 0.89
C GLU A 136 -9.53 -24.32 1.00
N LEU A 137 -10.18 -23.53 0.14
CA LEU A 137 -11.63 -23.46 0.05
C LEU A 137 -12.06 -23.70 -1.41
N LEU A 138 -12.90 -24.69 -1.64
CA LEU A 138 -13.37 -25.07 -3.00
C LEU A 138 -12.22 -25.37 -3.98
N GLY A 139 -11.10 -25.92 -3.49
CA GLY A 139 -9.91 -26.22 -4.29
C GLY A 139 -9.14 -24.97 -4.73
N GLN A 140 -9.30 -23.85 -4.02
CA GLN A 140 -8.59 -22.59 -4.24
C GLN A 140 -7.88 -22.17 -2.95
N PRO A 141 -6.72 -21.48 -3.03
CA PRO A 141 -6.05 -20.94 -1.86
C PRO A 141 -6.93 -19.89 -1.18
N GLY A 142 -6.98 -19.91 0.16
CA GLY A 142 -7.81 -19.02 0.96
C GLY A 142 -7.52 -17.54 0.71
N VAL A 143 -6.26 -17.17 0.45
CA VAL A 143 -5.85 -15.80 0.15
C VAL A 143 -6.52 -15.24 -1.12
N PHE A 144 -6.89 -16.10 -2.08
CA PHE A 144 -7.61 -15.66 -3.29
C PHE A 144 -9.01 -15.08 -2.98
N LEU A 145 -9.67 -15.59 -1.95
CA LEU A 145 -10.96 -15.07 -1.49
C LEU A 145 -10.78 -14.00 -0.40
N ALA A 146 -9.82 -14.21 0.50
CA ALA A 146 -9.59 -13.34 1.63
C ALA A 146 -9.04 -11.96 1.20
N ALA A 147 -8.08 -11.89 0.29
CA ALA A 147 -7.46 -10.62 -0.09
C ALA A 147 -8.46 -9.63 -0.73
N PRO A 148 -9.31 -10.00 -1.72
CA PRO A 148 -10.33 -9.10 -2.24
C PRO A 148 -11.38 -8.71 -1.20
N LEU A 149 -11.81 -9.66 -0.37
CA LEU A 149 -12.80 -9.40 0.67
C LEU A 149 -12.26 -8.40 1.70
N ILE A 150 -11.03 -8.61 2.18
CA ILE A 150 -10.37 -7.72 3.14
C ILE A 150 -10.16 -6.34 2.51
N ALA A 151 -9.68 -6.27 1.26
CA ALA A 151 -9.50 -5.00 0.55
C ALA A 151 -10.81 -4.22 0.43
N PHE A 152 -11.91 -4.89 0.07
CA PHE A 152 -13.23 -4.28 0.01
C PHE A 152 -13.73 -3.81 1.38
N LEU A 153 -13.60 -4.65 2.41
CA LEU A 153 -14.00 -4.30 3.78
C LEU A 153 -13.19 -3.12 4.33
N MET A 154 -11.90 -3.06 4.02
CA MET A 154 -11.03 -1.96 4.45
C MET A 154 -11.42 -0.64 3.78
N VAL A 155 -11.70 -0.63 2.47
CA VAL A 155 -12.13 0.59 1.80
C VAL A 155 -13.55 1.01 2.21
N ALA A 156 -14.43 0.05 2.45
CA ALA A 156 -15.78 0.32 2.98
C ALA A 156 -15.72 0.91 4.41
N SER A 157 -14.88 0.34 5.27
CA SER A 157 -14.62 0.84 6.62
C SER A 157 -14.04 2.27 6.59
N LEU A 158 -13.07 2.52 5.72
CA LEU A 158 -12.49 3.85 5.52
C LEU A 158 -13.53 4.85 4.97
N TYR A 159 -14.39 4.41 4.04
CA TYR A 159 -15.51 5.21 3.56
C TYR A 159 -16.45 5.60 4.72
N PHE A 160 -16.87 4.64 5.52
CA PHE A 160 -17.73 4.88 6.66
C PHE A 160 -17.05 5.81 7.68
N PHE A 161 -15.79 5.54 8.03
CA PHE A 161 -15.00 6.37 8.93
C PHE A 161 -14.96 7.82 8.45
N LEU A 162 -14.55 8.06 7.20
CA LEU A 162 -14.38 9.41 6.65
C LEU A 162 -15.68 10.18 6.43
N ASN A 163 -16.80 9.49 6.19
CA ASN A 163 -18.06 10.17 5.83
C ASN A 163 -19.11 10.20 6.94
N LYS A 164 -19.00 9.29 7.92
CA LYS A 164 -20.04 9.11 8.94
C LYS A 164 -19.56 9.40 10.36
N THR A 165 -18.25 9.48 10.60
CA THR A 165 -17.73 9.82 11.93
C THR A 165 -17.35 11.30 12.02
N LYS A 166 -17.53 11.88 13.22
CA LYS A 166 -17.14 13.29 13.49
C LYS A 166 -15.65 13.51 13.20
N PHE A 167 -14.81 12.55 13.58
CA PHE A 167 -13.37 12.63 13.37
C PHE A 167 -12.99 12.53 11.88
N GLY A 168 -13.63 11.65 11.12
CA GLY A 168 -13.40 11.54 9.68
C GLY A 168 -13.81 12.79 8.91
N ILE A 169 -14.94 13.42 9.31
CA ILE A 169 -15.36 14.71 8.73
C ILE A 169 -14.34 15.81 9.06
N ALA A 170 -13.86 15.86 10.31
CA ALA A 170 -12.79 16.78 10.72
C ALA A 170 -11.50 16.54 9.93
N MET A 171 -11.15 15.27 9.67
CA MET A 171 -9.99 14.90 8.84
C MET A 171 -10.13 15.44 7.41
N LYS A 172 -11.29 15.29 6.78
CA LYS A 172 -11.54 15.86 5.44
C LYS A 172 -11.42 17.38 5.44
N ALA A 173 -11.97 18.07 6.44
CA ALA A 173 -11.85 19.52 6.57
C ALA A 173 -10.37 19.94 6.72
N ALA A 174 -9.60 19.23 7.54
CA ALA A 174 -8.16 19.49 7.72
C ALA A 174 -7.34 19.21 6.44
N ILE A 175 -7.74 18.23 5.62
CA ILE A 175 -7.12 17.94 4.32
C ILE A 175 -7.44 19.06 3.30
N GLU A 176 -8.67 19.56 3.29
CA GLU A 176 -9.11 20.58 2.35
C GLU A 176 -8.47 21.95 2.65
N ASN A 177 -8.56 22.39 3.92
CA ASN A 177 -7.98 23.65 4.37
C ASN A 177 -7.52 23.56 5.83
N PRO A 178 -6.23 23.26 6.08
CA PRO A 178 -5.71 23.10 7.44
C PRO A 178 -5.85 24.38 8.30
N SER A 179 -5.66 25.55 7.69
CA SER A 179 -5.74 26.82 8.41
C SER A 179 -7.15 27.10 8.88
N LEU A 180 -8.15 26.94 8.01
CA LEU A 180 -9.55 27.11 8.36
C LEU A 180 -10.01 26.06 9.38
N ALA A 181 -9.60 24.81 9.22
CA ALA A 181 -9.89 23.76 10.17
C ALA A 181 -9.37 24.08 11.59
N GLY A 182 -8.16 24.66 11.67
CA GLY A 182 -7.59 25.14 12.93
C GLY A 182 -8.40 26.25 13.60
N VAL A 183 -8.91 27.21 12.82
CA VAL A 183 -9.74 28.31 13.34
C VAL A 183 -11.05 27.80 13.96
N VAL A 184 -11.66 26.75 13.39
CA VAL A 184 -12.90 26.16 13.93
C VAL A 184 -12.61 25.10 15.02
N GLY A 185 -11.38 25.01 15.54
CA GLY A 185 -10.99 24.18 16.68
C GLY A 185 -10.62 22.73 16.34
N ILE A 186 -10.42 22.38 15.08
CA ILE A 186 -9.96 21.05 14.68
C ILE A 186 -8.44 20.94 14.93
N ASN A 187 -8.03 19.93 15.70
CA ASN A 187 -6.62 19.64 15.90
C ASN A 187 -6.02 18.97 14.64
N VAL A 188 -5.44 19.77 13.76
CA VAL A 188 -4.87 19.33 12.48
C VAL A 188 -3.75 18.31 12.70
N ASN A 189 -2.88 18.51 13.70
CA ASN A 189 -1.78 17.59 13.99
C ASN A 189 -2.26 16.19 14.39
N LEU A 190 -3.28 16.12 15.26
CA LEU A 190 -3.88 14.85 15.64
C LEU A 190 -4.55 14.18 14.43
N THR A 191 -5.22 14.96 13.61
CA THR A 191 -5.88 14.48 12.39
C THR A 191 -4.89 13.85 11.43
N TYR A 192 -3.74 14.49 11.23
CA TYR A 192 -2.67 13.96 10.38
C TYR A 192 -2.00 12.73 11.00
N ALA A 193 -1.75 12.73 12.31
CA ALA A 193 -1.20 11.57 13.02
C ALA A 193 -2.07 10.31 12.85
N VAL A 194 -3.39 10.45 13.03
CA VAL A 194 -4.34 9.34 12.82
C VAL A 194 -4.39 8.92 11.35
N SER A 195 -4.32 9.85 10.41
CA SER A 195 -4.26 9.55 8.98
C SER A 195 -3.03 8.70 8.62
N TRP A 196 -1.86 9.05 9.17
CA TRP A 196 -0.64 8.29 8.97
C TRP A 196 -0.72 6.90 9.62
N PHE A 197 -1.28 6.80 10.83
CA PHE A 197 -1.52 5.52 11.48
C PHE A 197 -2.42 4.59 10.65
N ILE A 198 -3.55 5.10 10.15
CA ILE A 198 -4.46 4.33 9.30
C ILE A 198 -3.77 3.91 8.00
N SER A 199 -3.03 4.82 7.39
CA SER A 199 -2.27 4.55 6.15
C SER A 199 -1.26 3.41 6.33
N GLY A 200 -0.42 3.51 7.37
CA GLY A 200 0.56 2.47 7.70
C GLY A 200 -0.13 1.15 8.10
N GLY A 201 -1.28 1.24 8.77
CA GLY A 201 -2.10 0.07 9.09
C GLY A 201 -2.63 -0.65 7.84
N LEU A 202 -3.08 0.09 6.82
CA LEU A 202 -3.49 -0.49 5.53
C LEU A 202 -2.32 -1.20 4.83
N ALA A 203 -1.12 -0.58 4.84
CA ALA A 203 0.09 -1.21 4.34
C ALA A 203 0.45 -2.46 5.16
N GLY A 204 0.26 -2.41 6.48
CA GLY A 204 0.50 -3.51 7.39
C GLY A 204 -0.41 -4.72 7.15
N ILE A 205 -1.68 -4.50 6.86
CA ILE A 205 -2.62 -5.58 6.49
C ILE A 205 -2.19 -6.22 5.17
N ALA A 206 -1.89 -5.41 4.16
CA ALA A 206 -1.41 -5.91 2.88
C ALA A 206 -0.12 -6.73 3.07
N GLY A 207 0.84 -6.22 3.85
CA GLY A 207 2.09 -6.88 4.16
C GLY A 207 1.91 -8.21 4.90
N ALA A 208 0.95 -8.30 5.82
CA ALA A 208 0.65 -9.56 6.51
C ALA A 208 0.10 -10.65 5.56
N LEU A 209 -0.55 -10.28 4.47
CA LEU A 209 -1.11 -11.21 3.47
C LEU A 209 -0.12 -11.56 2.35
N ILE A 210 0.87 -10.72 2.06
CA ILE A 210 1.84 -10.92 0.97
C ILE A 210 2.53 -12.29 1.04
N PRO A 211 3.01 -12.80 2.21
CA PRO A 211 3.72 -14.07 2.28
C PRO A 211 2.86 -15.29 1.92
N LEU A 212 1.54 -15.19 1.96
CA LEU A 212 0.63 -16.27 1.55
C LEU A 212 0.62 -16.49 0.04
N TRP A 213 1.07 -15.51 -0.72
CA TRP A 213 1.04 -15.55 -2.18
C TRP A 213 2.41 -15.37 -2.83
N LEU A 214 3.21 -14.41 -2.34
CA LEU A 214 4.49 -14.01 -2.93
C LEU A 214 5.66 -14.42 -2.03
N MET A 215 6.76 -14.82 -2.67
CA MET A 215 8.02 -15.07 -1.99
C MET A 215 8.58 -13.77 -1.44
N CYS A 216 8.80 -13.71 -0.12
CA CYS A 216 9.23 -12.54 0.61
C CYS A 216 10.70 -12.57 0.95
N ASN A 217 11.32 -11.40 0.92
CA ASN A 217 12.67 -11.11 1.36
C ASN A 217 12.69 -9.68 1.95
N PRO A 218 13.78 -9.22 2.56
CA PRO A 218 13.85 -7.86 3.11
C PRO A 218 13.58 -6.75 2.10
N ASP A 219 13.84 -6.98 0.80
CA ASP A 219 13.69 -5.98 -0.27
C ASP A 219 12.26 -5.85 -0.80
N ILE A 220 11.31 -6.62 -0.27
CA ILE A 220 9.95 -6.70 -0.84
C ILE A 220 9.25 -5.35 -0.89
N GLY A 221 9.43 -4.50 0.14
CA GLY A 221 8.87 -3.16 0.20
C GLY A 221 9.38 -2.26 -0.93
N MET A 222 10.71 -2.24 -1.14
CA MET A 222 11.35 -1.48 -2.22
C MET A 222 10.88 -1.93 -3.60
N ARG A 223 10.60 -3.23 -3.80
CA ARG A 223 10.08 -3.75 -5.08
C ARG A 223 8.65 -3.33 -5.35
N LEU A 224 7.84 -3.17 -4.32
CA LEU A 224 6.43 -2.81 -4.45
C LEU A 224 6.21 -1.32 -4.62
N ILE A 225 7.15 -0.45 -4.17
CA ILE A 225 6.94 0.99 -4.10
C ILE A 225 6.61 1.61 -5.46
N VAL A 226 7.22 1.13 -6.54
CA VAL A 226 6.97 1.61 -7.91
C VAL A 226 5.53 1.36 -8.32
N SER A 227 5.02 0.14 -8.09
CA SER A 227 3.64 -0.23 -8.41
C SER A 227 2.64 0.52 -7.52
N ILE A 228 2.99 0.75 -6.24
CA ILE A 228 2.17 1.53 -5.29
C ILE A 228 2.02 2.98 -5.76
N PHE A 229 3.12 3.63 -6.15
CA PHE A 229 3.06 5.00 -6.70
C PHE A 229 2.28 5.05 -8.01
N ALA A 230 2.55 4.12 -8.93
CA ALA A 230 1.84 4.05 -10.19
C ALA A 230 0.32 3.91 -9.97
N ALA A 231 -0.09 3.01 -9.08
CA ALA A 231 -1.48 2.79 -8.73
C ALA A 231 -2.15 4.04 -8.13
N SER A 232 -1.46 4.70 -7.18
CA SER A 232 -1.95 5.92 -6.54
C SER A 232 -2.08 7.09 -7.51
N ILE A 233 -1.11 7.26 -8.41
CA ILE A 233 -1.11 8.34 -9.41
C ILE A 233 -2.18 8.07 -10.47
N VAL A 234 -2.26 6.85 -10.97
CA VAL A 234 -3.27 6.42 -11.95
C VAL A 234 -4.68 6.60 -11.39
N GLY A 235 -4.90 6.20 -10.15
CA GLY A 235 -6.17 6.40 -9.46
C GLY A 235 -6.50 7.87 -9.20
N GLY A 236 -5.47 8.67 -8.95
CA GLY A 236 -5.55 10.08 -8.58
C GLY A 236 -5.17 10.31 -7.12
N LEU A 237 -4.02 10.95 -6.88
CA LEU A 237 -3.43 11.20 -5.55
C LEU A 237 -4.30 12.04 -4.59
N THR A 238 -5.39 12.62 -5.08
CA THR A 238 -6.33 13.43 -4.28
C THR A 238 -7.64 12.71 -3.96
N ASN A 239 -7.75 11.44 -4.36
CA ASN A 239 -8.97 10.65 -4.18
C ASN A 239 -8.65 9.22 -3.74
N ILE A 240 -8.99 8.92 -2.49
CA ILE A 240 -8.77 7.62 -1.86
C ILE A 240 -9.45 6.47 -2.63
N TYR A 241 -10.69 6.70 -3.09
CA TYR A 241 -11.44 5.68 -3.84
C TYR A 241 -10.86 5.48 -5.24
N GLY A 242 -10.37 6.58 -5.83
CA GLY A 242 -9.63 6.51 -7.09
C GLY A 242 -8.35 5.68 -6.94
N ALA A 243 -7.59 5.88 -5.87
CA ALA A 243 -6.39 5.09 -5.59
C ALA A 243 -6.70 3.60 -5.41
N PHE A 244 -7.82 3.25 -4.75
CA PHE A 244 -8.28 1.87 -4.64
C PHE A 244 -8.53 1.23 -6.02
N VAL A 245 -9.27 1.93 -6.88
CA VAL A 245 -9.51 1.48 -8.26
C VAL A 245 -8.22 1.44 -9.08
N GLY A 246 -7.34 2.43 -8.91
CA GLY A 246 -6.02 2.46 -9.53
C GLY A 246 -5.17 1.26 -9.13
N GLY A 247 -5.22 0.85 -7.85
CA GLY A 247 -4.56 -0.36 -7.34
C GLY A 247 -5.08 -1.63 -8.00
N LEU A 248 -6.39 -1.75 -8.15
CA LEU A 248 -6.99 -2.89 -8.86
C LEU A 248 -6.56 -2.92 -10.33
N LEU A 249 -6.64 -1.79 -11.03
CA LEU A 249 -6.29 -1.70 -12.45
C LEU A 249 -4.80 -1.99 -12.70
N ILE A 250 -3.92 -1.33 -11.95
CA ILE A 250 -2.47 -1.52 -12.10
C ILE A 250 -2.07 -2.94 -11.69
N GLY A 251 -2.62 -3.47 -10.59
CA GLY A 251 -2.29 -4.82 -10.15
C GLY A 251 -2.71 -5.89 -11.16
N LEU A 252 -3.92 -5.79 -11.73
CA LEU A 252 -4.36 -6.68 -12.81
C LEU A 252 -3.47 -6.52 -14.05
N ALA A 253 -3.23 -5.28 -14.48
CA ALA A 253 -2.43 -5.00 -15.68
C ALA A 253 -0.98 -5.48 -15.54
N GLU A 254 -0.38 -5.33 -14.37
CA GLU A 254 0.99 -5.75 -14.08
C GLU A 254 1.15 -7.27 -14.17
N VAL A 255 0.25 -8.04 -13.55
CA VAL A 255 0.34 -9.51 -13.56
C VAL A 255 -0.03 -10.08 -14.92
N LEU A 256 -1.18 -9.68 -15.47
CA LEU A 256 -1.65 -10.18 -16.75
C LEU A 256 -0.77 -9.70 -17.91
N GLY A 257 -0.35 -8.44 -17.86
CA GLY A 257 0.55 -7.85 -18.88
C GLY A 257 1.92 -8.52 -18.89
N THR A 258 2.52 -8.76 -17.72
CA THR A 258 3.80 -9.50 -17.62
C THR A 258 3.67 -10.89 -18.23
N ARG A 259 2.59 -11.60 -17.91
CA ARG A 259 2.36 -12.96 -18.44
C ARG A 259 2.16 -12.97 -19.95
N TYR A 260 1.35 -12.03 -20.45
CA TYR A 260 1.12 -11.90 -21.88
C TYR A 260 2.42 -11.57 -22.64
N LEU A 261 3.20 -10.61 -22.15
CA LEU A 261 4.49 -10.27 -22.74
C LEU A 261 5.48 -11.44 -22.65
N SER A 262 5.51 -12.18 -21.54
CA SER A 262 6.41 -13.33 -21.41
C SER A 262 6.06 -14.46 -22.36
N SER A 263 4.80 -14.61 -22.79
CA SER A 263 4.39 -15.61 -23.79
C SER A 263 4.80 -15.24 -25.22
N ILE A 264 4.97 -13.94 -25.52
CA ILE A 264 5.34 -13.45 -26.87
C ILE A 264 6.86 -13.27 -26.99
N ILE A 265 7.48 -12.63 -26.01
CA ILE A 265 8.88 -12.16 -26.09
C ILE A 265 9.82 -13.14 -25.38
N GLY A 266 9.28 -13.98 -24.47
CA GLY A 266 10.05 -14.94 -23.70
C GLY A 266 10.14 -14.60 -22.19
N SER A 267 10.54 -15.58 -21.40
CA SER A 267 10.53 -15.48 -19.90
C SER A 267 11.56 -14.49 -19.35
N TRP A 268 12.54 -14.04 -20.13
CA TRP A 268 13.54 -13.06 -19.70
C TRP A 268 12.92 -11.68 -19.36
N ILE A 269 11.67 -11.39 -19.79
CA ILE A 269 10.97 -10.13 -19.49
C ILE A 269 10.42 -10.07 -18.05
N ILE A 270 10.28 -11.22 -17.37
CA ILE A 270 9.67 -11.30 -16.04
C ILE A 270 10.34 -10.39 -14.99
N PRO A 271 11.68 -10.25 -14.93
CA PRO A 271 12.33 -9.31 -14.03
C PRO A 271 11.98 -7.83 -14.29
N TYR A 272 11.54 -7.51 -15.51
CA TYR A 272 11.16 -6.15 -15.91
C TYR A 272 9.67 -5.84 -15.66
N ARG A 273 9.00 -6.66 -14.87
CA ARG A 273 7.60 -6.49 -14.46
C ARG A 273 7.26 -5.06 -14.03
N PRO A 274 8.09 -4.30 -13.26
CA PRO A 274 7.79 -2.91 -12.87
C PRO A 274 7.71 -1.90 -14.03
N VAL A 275 8.15 -2.26 -15.23
CA VAL A 275 8.02 -1.39 -16.42
C VAL A 275 6.56 -1.19 -16.81
N ILE A 276 5.70 -2.19 -16.60
CA ILE A 276 4.28 -2.12 -16.96
C ILE A 276 3.55 -1.01 -16.17
N PRO A 277 3.56 -1.00 -14.82
CA PRO A 277 2.96 0.09 -14.07
C PRO A 277 3.55 1.47 -14.41
N LEU A 278 4.86 1.58 -14.66
CA LEU A 278 5.49 2.83 -15.07
C LEU A 278 5.01 3.30 -16.45
N ALA A 279 4.90 2.41 -17.41
CA ALA A 279 4.38 2.73 -18.75
C ALA A 279 2.93 3.20 -18.69
N ILE A 280 2.07 2.49 -17.95
CA ILE A 280 0.66 2.87 -17.78
C ILE A 280 0.56 4.22 -17.06
N MET A 281 1.33 4.43 -15.99
CA MET A 281 1.38 5.69 -15.26
C MET A 281 1.79 6.85 -16.19
N SER A 282 2.85 6.66 -16.99
CA SER A 282 3.34 7.67 -17.93
C SER A 282 2.29 8.04 -18.98
N LEU A 283 1.61 7.02 -19.55
CA LEU A 283 0.53 7.24 -20.51
C LEU A 283 -0.64 7.99 -19.87
N ILE A 284 -1.06 7.58 -18.68
CA ILE A 284 -2.19 8.26 -18.01
C ILE A 284 -1.84 9.69 -17.65
N LEU A 285 -0.62 9.97 -17.18
CA LEU A 285 -0.20 11.35 -16.88
C LEU A 285 -0.19 12.26 -18.11
N LEU A 286 0.11 11.72 -19.31
CA LEU A 286 0.04 12.47 -20.57
C LEU A 286 -1.38 12.86 -20.92
N PHE A 287 -2.37 11.99 -20.73
CA PHE A 287 -3.76 12.21 -21.14
C PHE A 287 -4.66 12.70 -19.98
N ALA A 288 -4.36 12.32 -18.76
CA ALA A 288 -5.14 12.61 -17.56
C ALA A 288 -4.22 12.95 -16.37
N PRO A 289 -3.61 14.15 -16.34
CA PRO A 289 -2.61 14.51 -15.32
C PRO A 289 -3.16 14.53 -13.87
N ARG A 290 -4.48 14.50 -13.69
CA ARG A 290 -5.13 14.37 -12.38
C ARG A 290 -5.54 12.92 -12.02
N GLY A 291 -5.07 11.95 -12.81
CA GLY A 291 -5.49 10.55 -12.70
C GLY A 291 -6.90 10.30 -13.25
N LEU A 292 -7.35 9.04 -13.19
CA LEU A 292 -8.64 8.62 -13.75
C LEU A 292 -9.84 9.33 -13.11
N THR A 293 -9.75 9.68 -11.84
CA THR A 293 -10.82 10.41 -11.13
C THR A 293 -10.90 11.89 -11.49
N GLY A 294 -9.86 12.47 -12.09
CA GLY A 294 -9.83 13.85 -12.57
C GLY A 294 -10.42 14.04 -13.96
N VAL A 295 -10.72 12.95 -14.67
CA VAL A 295 -11.30 12.99 -16.03
C VAL A 295 -12.78 13.31 -15.93
N SER A 296 -13.22 14.43 -16.53
CA SER A 296 -14.64 14.72 -16.70
C SER A 296 -15.21 13.88 -17.87
N TRP A 297 -15.56 12.63 -17.58
CA TRP A 297 -16.12 11.67 -18.54
C TRP A 297 -17.28 12.26 -19.36
N ARG A 298 -18.06 13.18 -18.77
CA ARG A 298 -19.14 13.90 -19.46
C ARG A 298 -18.67 14.72 -20.68
N ARG A 299 -17.40 15.19 -20.72
CA ARG A 299 -16.88 15.96 -21.85
C ARG A 299 -16.41 15.07 -22.99
N LEU A 300 -16.00 13.83 -22.71
CA LEU A 300 -15.58 12.87 -23.73
C LEU A 300 -16.79 12.32 -24.51
N PHE A 301 -17.93 12.11 -23.83
CA PHE A 301 -19.16 11.62 -24.48
C PHE A 301 -19.98 12.70 -25.22
N LYS A 302 -19.73 14.01 -24.94
CA LYS A 302 -20.41 15.13 -25.63
C LYS A 302 -19.70 15.61 -26.89
N ARG A 303 -18.56 15.06 -27.28
CA ARG A 303 -17.87 15.39 -28.55
C ARG A 303 -18.29 14.49 -29.73
N GLY A 304 -19.29 13.66 -29.54
CA GLY A 304 -19.86 12.78 -30.58
C GLY A 304 -21.25 13.16 -31.07
N GLU A 305 -21.77 14.37 -30.69
CA GLU A 305 -22.98 14.95 -31.27
C GLU A 305 -22.66 16.22 -32.05
#